data_234329fb5886ff0e8d9b1e72a91cc773
#
_entry.id   234329fb5886ff0e8d9b1e72a91cc773
#
_cell.length_a   1.000
_cell.length_b   1.000
_cell.length_c   1.000
_cell.angle_alpha   90.00
_cell.angle_beta   90.00
_cell.angle_gamma   90.00
#
_symmetry.space_group_name_H-M   'P 1'
#
loop_
_entity.id
_entity.type
_entity.pdbx_description
1 polymer ?
#
loop_
_entity_poly.entity_id
_entity_poly.type
_entity_poly.pdbx_seq_one_letter_code
_entity_poly.pdbx_strand_id
1 'polypeptide(L)'
;MNGMTDQMKDLIGMLPTAPTTYAQLVYNSELLDYQAEQVLLMGDSLTQISPEQMHIKVIDANRAALEAGAQSAMIGYKQLLLNEESLESGLTLLNAVYQSTQNQAANGLATQSQVLSARQQLESTQATKLTLTANEQKLRQTLCTMLGWKYDAVPEIRDVPAADLARIDGMNPEKDKQAAQDNNFTIRYNVLDLDNKDAGSVEYQNLQRTIKQEKEEVSSSLVNLYNDVLQKRNELQTAKAAYELEKTKMETAERKWQLGTIGRLEYMQQQNSLKTKEIAVKTGDLALFQAMETYDWAVKGNLKLSQ
;
A
#
# COMPACT_ATOMS: atom_id res chain seq x y z
N MET A 1 19.63 12.92 9.02
CA MET A 1 18.31 12.86 8.38
C MET A 1 18.41 12.61 6.89
N ASN A 2 19.26 13.32 6.12
CA ASN A 2 19.37 13.15 4.65
C ASN A 2 19.75 11.73 4.17
N GLY A 3 20.53 10.95 4.95
CA GLY A 3 20.88 9.59 4.56
C GLY A 3 19.74 8.56 4.62
N MET A 4 18.69 8.85 5.39
CA MET A 4 17.52 7.98 5.53
C MET A 4 16.54 8.15 4.38
N THR A 5 16.47 9.36 3.82
CA THR A 5 15.64 9.73 2.66
C THR A 5 16.22 9.23 1.35
N ASP A 6 17.54 9.26 1.18
CA ASP A 6 18.20 8.70 0.00
C ASP A 6 18.06 7.16 -0.04
N GLN A 7 18.21 6.50 1.10
CA GLN A 7 17.97 5.06 1.19
C GLN A 7 16.50 4.68 0.92
N MET A 8 15.54 5.50 1.34
CA MET A 8 14.13 5.31 0.99
C MET A 8 13.86 5.54 -0.49
N LYS A 9 14.49 6.53 -1.14
CA LYS A 9 14.38 6.77 -2.59
C LYS A 9 14.96 5.61 -3.41
N ASP A 10 16.10 5.04 -3.01
CA ASP A 10 16.68 3.86 -3.65
C ASP A 10 15.81 2.61 -3.49
N LEU A 11 15.22 2.42 -2.32
CA LEU A 11 14.26 1.34 -2.05
C LEU A 11 13.04 1.41 -2.98
N ILE A 12 12.62 2.59 -3.24
CA ILE A 12 11.49 2.99 -4.05
C ILE A 12 11.71 2.69 -5.53
N GLY A 13 12.91 2.98 -6.07
CA GLY A 13 13.26 2.69 -7.47
C GLY A 13 13.31 1.19 -7.82
N MET A 14 13.28 0.31 -6.81
CA MET A 14 13.45 -1.14 -6.95
C MET A 14 12.16 -1.96 -6.80
N LEU A 15 11.01 -1.34 -6.46
CA LEU A 15 9.74 -2.07 -6.29
C LEU A 15 9.02 -2.23 -7.65
N PRO A 16 8.91 -3.44 -8.20
CA PRO A 16 8.05 -3.63 -9.35
C PRO A 16 6.58 -3.66 -8.92
N THR A 17 5.81 -2.70 -9.39
CA THR A 17 4.36 -2.73 -9.56
C THR A 17 3.46 -2.91 -8.33
N ALA A 18 3.68 -2.11 -7.28
CA ALA A 18 2.58 -1.75 -6.38
C ALA A 18 2.47 -0.22 -6.35
N PRO A 19 1.74 0.40 -7.31
CA PRO A 19 1.81 1.85 -7.55
C PRO A 19 1.33 2.69 -6.37
N THR A 20 0.43 2.17 -5.53
CA THR A 20 -0.16 2.92 -4.41
C THR A 20 0.69 2.90 -3.15
N THR A 21 1.24 1.75 -2.75
CA THR A 21 2.08 1.63 -1.53
C THR A 21 3.44 2.31 -1.74
N TYR A 22 3.96 2.21 -2.94
CA TYR A 22 5.16 2.85 -3.41
C TYR A 22 5.03 4.38 -3.39
N ALA A 23 3.99 4.92 -4.02
CA ALA A 23 3.72 6.35 -4.03
C ALA A 23 3.56 6.93 -2.61
N GLN A 24 2.98 6.18 -1.66
CA GLN A 24 2.84 6.60 -0.28
C GLN A 24 4.16 6.56 0.50
N LEU A 25 5.04 5.59 0.25
CA LEU A 25 6.37 5.56 0.88
C LEU A 25 7.28 6.69 0.37
N VAL A 26 7.25 6.97 -0.95
CA VAL A 26 7.91 8.16 -1.54
C VAL A 26 7.35 9.42 -0.93
N TYR A 27 6.04 9.54 -0.92
CA TYR A 27 5.34 10.67 -0.36
C TYR A 27 5.72 10.95 1.10
N ASN A 28 5.76 9.91 1.94
CA ASN A 28 6.16 10.05 3.34
C ASN A 28 7.64 10.41 3.48
N SER A 29 8.53 9.94 2.60
CA SER A 29 9.95 10.32 2.62
C SER A 29 10.17 11.76 2.17
N GLU A 30 9.49 12.18 1.10
CA GLU A 30 9.52 13.57 0.63
C GLU A 30 8.88 14.53 1.64
N LEU A 31 7.84 14.08 2.34
CA LEU A 31 7.21 14.83 3.42
C LEU A 31 8.17 15.04 4.60
N LEU A 32 8.93 14.01 5.00
CA LEU A 32 9.92 14.12 6.07
C LEU A 32 11.09 15.03 5.69
N ASP A 33 11.56 14.99 4.44
CA ASP A 33 12.58 15.89 3.91
C ASP A 33 12.09 17.34 3.88
N TYR A 34 10.90 17.57 3.35
CA TYR A 34 10.28 18.90 3.31
C TYR A 34 10.07 19.46 4.73
N GLN A 35 9.67 18.62 5.67
CA GLN A 35 9.47 19.05 7.06
C GLN A 35 10.80 19.33 7.78
N ALA A 36 11.84 18.54 7.51
CA ALA A 36 13.18 18.81 8.04
C ALA A 36 13.75 20.13 7.47
N GLU A 37 13.53 20.41 6.19
CA GLU A 37 13.93 21.64 5.54
C GLU A 37 13.14 22.87 6.07
N GLN A 38 11.84 22.71 6.29
CA GLN A 38 11.00 23.75 6.91
C GLN A 38 11.42 24.06 8.35
N VAL A 39 11.80 23.05 9.15
CA VAL A 39 12.32 23.26 10.52
C VAL A 39 13.66 23.99 10.49
N LEU A 40 14.51 23.74 9.50
CA LEU A 40 15.78 24.48 9.33
C LEU A 40 15.56 25.93 8.88
N LEU A 41 14.61 26.17 7.96
CA LEU A 41 14.22 27.52 7.52
C LEU A 41 13.48 28.31 8.60
N MET A 42 12.81 27.64 9.55
CA MET A 42 12.16 28.27 10.70
C MET A 42 13.14 28.90 11.70
N GLY A 43 14.41 28.50 11.69
CA GLY A 43 15.44 29.08 12.57
C GLY A 43 15.51 30.61 12.45
N ASP A 44 15.27 31.16 11.28
CA ASP A 44 15.28 32.61 11.02
C ASP A 44 13.92 33.31 11.18
N SER A 45 12.81 32.54 11.20
CA SER A 45 11.44 33.11 11.25
C SER A 45 10.64 32.75 12.51
N LEU A 46 11.28 32.12 13.50
CA LEU A 46 10.66 31.69 14.77
C LEU A 46 10.02 32.82 15.59
N THR A 47 10.32 34.09 15.28
CA THR A 47 9.74 35.26 15.95
C THR A 47 8.32 35.60 15.49
N GLN A 48 7.81 34.95 14.44
CA GLN A 48 6.50 35.27 13.85
C GLN A 48 5.46 34.15 13.98
N ILE A 49 5.85 32.95 14.40
CA ILE A 49 4.97 31.80 14.53
C ILE A 49 4.58 31.61 15.99
N SER A 50 3.29 31.48 16.28
CA SER A 50 2.84 31.22 17.64
C SER A 50 3.27 29.81 18.11
N PRO A 51 3.46 29.58 19.43
CA PRO A 51 3.75 28.23 19.93
C PRO A 51 2.71 27.19 19.53
N GLU A 52 1.46 27.59 19.40
CA GLU A 52 0.34 26.72 19.00
C GLU A 52 0.42 26.34 17.51
N GLN A 53 0.74 27.28 16.62
CA GLN A 53 1.01 27.00 15.22
C GLN A 53 2.19 26.05 15.02
N MET A 54 3.26 26.26 15.81
CA MET A 54 4.41 25.36 15.80
C MET A 54 4.02 23.95 16.27
N HIS A 55 3.22 23.83 17.32
CA HIS A 55 2.74 22.54 17.81
C HIS A 55 1.96 21.78 16.74
N ILE A 56 1.01 22.43 16.06
CA ILE A 56 0.22 21.81 14.99
C ILE A 56 1.12 21.33 13.84
N LYS A 57 2.00 22.21 13.33
CA LYS A 57 2.80 21.92 12.14
C LYS A 57 3.91 20.92 12.40
N VAL A 58 4.61 21.04 13.55
CA VAL A 58 5.82 20.25 13.84
C VAL A 58 5.50 18.98 14.64
N ILE A 59 4.53 19.01 15.54
CA ILE A 59 4.24 17.86 16.41
C ILE A 59 3.06 17.05 15.89
N ASP A 60 1.89 17.65 15.77
CA ASP A 60 0.65 16.93 15.45
C ASP A 60 0.69 16.36 14.03
N ALA A 61 1.06 17.19 13.04
CA ALA A 61 1.11 16.75 11.64
C ALA A 61 2.19 15.68 11.41
N ASN A 62 3.39 15.84 12.00
CA ASN A 62 4.46 14.86 11.89
C ASN A 62 4.11 13.53 12.57
N ARG A 63 3.49 13.59 13.74
CA ARG A 63 3.04 12.39 14.45
C ARG A 63 2.02 11.62 13.61
N ALA A 64 0.99 12.31 13.11
CA ALA A 64 -0.03 11.69 12.25
C ALA A 64 0.58 11.09 10.96
N ALA A 65 1.52 11.82 10.33
CA ALA A 65 2.21 11.32 9.13
C ALA A 65 3.07 10.07 9.43
N LEU A 66 3.77 10.03 10.56
CA LEU A 66 4.56 8.87 10.98
C LEU A 66 3.68 7.66 11.29
N GLU A 67 2.57 7.86 12.00
CA GLU A 67 1.63 6.79 12.34
C GLU A 67 0.99 6.21 11.07
N ALA A 68 0.49 7.05 10.16
CA ALA A 68 -0.08 6.64 8.88
C ALA A 68 0.97 5.97 7.97
N GLY A 69 2.21 6.50 7.97
CA GLY A 69 3.34 5.95 7.23
C GLY A 69 3.73 4.55 7.71
N ALA A 70 3.82 4.34 9.01
CA ALA A 70 4.12 3.03 9.59
C ALA A 70 3.01 2.02 9.28
N GLN A 71 1.75 2.42 9.36
CA GLN A 71 0.61 1.59 9.00
C GLN A 71 0.65 1.19 7.52
N SER A 72 0.90 2.15 6.62
CA SER A 72 1.04 1.88 5.18
C SER A 72 2.22 0.95 4.88
N ALA A 73 3.34 1.12 5.56
CA ALA A 73 4.51 0.25 5.42
C ALA A 73 4.22 -1.18 5.89
N MET A 74 3.45 -1.36 6.98
CA MET A 74 3.00 -2.69 7.43
C MET A 74 2.09 -3.38 6.40
N ILE A 75 1.14 -2.63 5.82
CA ILE A 75 0.26 -3.15 4.76
C ILE A 75 1.10 -3.56 3.55
N GLY A 76 2.05 -2.71 3.13
CA GLY A 76 2.98 -3.01 2.03
C GLY A 76 3.84 -4.25 2.29
N TYR A 77 4.33 -4.43 3.51
CA TYR A 77 5.05 -5.64 3.91
C TYR A 77 4.20 -6.90 3.73
N LYS A 78 2.95 -6.87 4.17
CA LYS A 78 2.03 -8.01 3.99
C LYS A 78 1.71 -8.26 2.51
N GLN A 79 1.58 -7.21 1.70
CA GLN A 79 1.41 -7.35 0.25
C GLN A 79 2.61 -8.05 -0.41
N LEU A 80 3.85 -7.72 0.03
CA LEU A 80 5.06 -8.39 -0.45
C LEU A 80 5.04 -9.88 -0.10
N LEU A 81 4.67 -10.26 1.12
CA LEU A 81 4.55 -11.66 1.52
C LEU A 81 3.52 -12.43 0.68
N LEU A 82 2.37 -11.83 0.35
CA LEU A 82 1.38 -12.44 -0.53
C LEU A 82 1.88 -12.60 -1.96
N ASN A 83 2.67 -11.65 -2.46
CA ASN A 83 3.30 -11.76 -3.76
C ASN A 83 4.36 -12.88 -3.77
N GLU A 84 5.11 -13.05 -2.68
CA GLU A 84 6.08 -14.14 -2.53
C GLU A 84 5.39 -15.50 -2.51
N GLU A 85 4.29 -15.64 -1.77
CA GLU A 85 3.44 -16.85 -1.73
C GLU A 85 2.90 -17.20 -3.12
N SER A 86 2.50 -16.18 -3.91
CA SER A 86 2.05 -16.36 -5.30
C SER A 86 3.17 -16.88 -6.21
N LEU A 87 4.36 -16.28 -6.10
CA LEU A 87 5.53 -16.71 -6.87
C LEU A 87 5.97 -18.13 -6.51
N GLU A 88 5.92 -18.53 -5.25
CA GLU A 88 6.25 -19.91 -4.84
C GLU A 88 5.32 -20.94 -5.47
N SER A 89 4.01 -20.64 -5.46
CA SER A 89 3.03 -21.51 -6.13
C SER A 89 3.32 -21.60 -7.64
N GLY A 90 3.59 -20.47 -8.28
CA GLY A 90 3.96 -20.41 -9.70
C GLY A 90 5.26 -21.16 -10.01
N LEU A 91 6.29 -21.02 -9.18
CA LEU A 91 7.57 -21.74 -9.33
C LEU A 91 7.40 -23.26 -9.24
N THR A 92 6.54 -23.72 -8.33
CA THR A 92 6.23 -25.15 -8.20
C THR A 92 5.62 -25.69 -9.50
N LEU A 93 4.68 -24.97 -10.09
CA LEU A 93 4.10 -25.32 -11.38
C LEU A 93 5.12 -25.26 -12.52
N LEU A 94 5.90 -24.17 -12.61
CA LEU A 94 6.90 -23.97 -13.67
C LEU A 94 7.99 -25.06 -13.63
N ASN A 95 8.42 -25.48 -12.44
CA ASN A 95 9.36 -26.59 -12.30
C ASN A 95 8.76 -27.90 -12.83
N ALA A 96 7.50 -28.19 -12.53
CA ALA A 96 6.80 -29.37 -13.07
C ALA A 96 6.64 -29.29 -14.60
N VAL A 97 6.35 -28.12 -15.15
CA VAL A 97 6.29 -27.89 -16.61
C VAL A 97 7.66 -28.15 -17.24
N TYR A 98 8.73 -27.59 -16.68
CA TYR A 98 10.09 -27.80 -17.19
C TYR A 98 10.48 -29.29 -17.19
N GLN A 99 10.28 -30.01 -16.09
CA GLN A 99 10.53 -31.43 -15.99
C GLN A 99 9.71 -32.27 -16.99
N SER A 100 8.42 -31.92 -17.14
CA SER A 100 7.55 -32.58 -18.11
C SER A 100 8.04 -32.36 -19.55
N THR A 101 8.43 -31.13 -19.89
CA THR A 101 8.96 -30.80 -21.22
C THR A 101 10.29 -31.50 -21.51
N GLN A 102 11.18 -31.61 -20.51
CA GLN A 102 12.41 -32.39 -20.64
C GLN A 102 12.13 -33.89 -20.95
N ASN A 103 11.19 -34.49 -20.21
CA ASN A 103 10.81 -35.87 -20.43
C ASN A 103 10.19 -36.09 -21.83
N GLN A 104 9.35 -35.12 -22.27
CA GLN A 104 8.79 -35.14 -23.63
C GLN A 104 9.87 -35.01 -24.69
N ALA A 105 10.86 -34.14 -24.50
CA ALA A 105 11.98 -33.99 -25.43
C ALA A 105 12.85 -35.27 -25.51
N ALA A 106 13.11 -35.90 -24.37
CA ALA A 106 13.85 -37.20 -24.34
C ALA A 106 13.12 -38.31 -25.11
N ASN A 107 11.78 -38.23 -25.21
CA ASN A 107 10.96 -39.15 -25.98
C ASN A 107 10.64 -38.65 -27.41
N GLY A 108 11.27 -37.58 -27.86
CA GLY A 108 11.03 -36.99 -29.20
C GLY A 108 9.71 -36.28 -29.38
N LEU A 109 8.97 -36.02 -28.29
CA LEU A 109 7.64 -35.38 -28.29
C LEU A 109 7.69 -33.88 -28.06
N ALA A 110 8.85 -33.31 -27.74
CA ALA A 110 9.09 -31.86 -27.62
C ALA A 110 10.42 -31.48 -28.26
N THR A 111 10.53 -30.23 -28.67
CA THR A 111 11.76 -29.69 -29.25
C THR A 111 12.70 -29.18 -28.19
N GLN A 112 14.00 -29.11 -28.48
CA GLN A 112 15.00 -28.47 -27.60
C GLN A 112 14.66 -26.96 -27.32
N SER A 113 14.09 -26.28 -28.29
CA SER A 113 13.63 -24.89 -28.10
C SER A 113 12.55 -24.77 -27.03
N GLN A 114 11.61 -25.73 -26.95
CA GLN A 114 10.58 -25.75 -25.90
C GLN A 114 11.18 -26.02 -24.51
N VAL A 115 12.19 -26.87 -24.42
CA VAL A 115 12.91 -27.12 -23.14
C VAL A 115 13.64 -25.85 -22.69
N LEU A 116 14.34 -25.16 -23.61
CA LEU A 116 15.02 -23.91 -23.30
C LEU A 116 14.05 -22.79 -22.87
N SER A 117 12.91 -22.68 -23.54
CA SER A 117 11.87 -21.71 -23.17
C SER A 117 11.29 -21.97 -21.78
N ALA A 118 10.97 -23.23 -21.46
CA ALA A 118 10.49 -23.61 -20.12
C ALA A 118 11.53 -23.33 -19.02
N ARG A 119 12.81 -23.60 -19.32
CA ARG A 119 13.93 -23.29 -18.43
C ARG A 119 14.07 -21.79 -18.21
N GLN A 120 14.07 -20.99 -19.27
CA GLN A 120 14.14 -19.53 -19.19
C GLN A 120 13.03 -18.95 -18.33
N GLN A 121 11.80 -19.43 -18.49
CA GLN A 121 10.66 -18.99 -17.68
C GLN A 121 10.87 -19.32 -16.19
N LEU A 122 11.36 -20.52 -15.88
CA LEU A 122 11.66 -20.94 -14.50
C LEU A 122 12.76 -20.06 -13.89
N GLU A 123 13.89 -19.87 -14.58
CA GLU A 123 15.02 -19.06 -14.11
C GLU A 123 14.64 -17.59 -13.94
N SER A 124 13.88 -17.02 -14.86
CA SER A 124 13.37 -15.63 -14.76
C SER A 124 12.46 -15.45 -13.53
N THR A 125 11.58 -16.40 -13.27
CA THR A 125 10.69 -16.35 -12.10
C THR A 125 11.46 -16.54 -10.79
N GLN A 126 12.50 -17.38 -10.78
CA GLN A 126 13.42 -17.52 -9.63
C GLN A 126 14.16 -16.22 -9.34
N ALA A 127 14.66 -15.53 -10.37
CA ALA A 127 15.30 -14.21 -10.22
C ALA A 127 14.33 -13.16 -9.64
N THR A 128 13.08 -13.19 -10.10
CA THR A 128 12.02 -12.31 -9.54
C THR A 128 11.78 -12.60 -8.06
N LYS A 129 11.73 -13.87 -7.65
CA LYS A 129 11.60 -14.25 -6.24
C LYS A 129 12.74 -13.72 -5.39
N LEU A 130 13.99 -13.85 -5.85
CA LEU A 130 15.16 -13.33 -5.13
C LEU A 130 15.06 -11.81 -4.91
N THR A 131 14.64 -11.08 -5.94
CA THR A 131 14.42 -9.62 -5.84
C THR A 131 13.33 -9.30 -4.82
N LEU A 132 12.22 -10.04 -4.84
CA LEU A 132 11.11 -9.84 -3.92
C LEU A 132 11.51 -10.10 -2.46
N THR A 133 12.23 -11.18 -2.19
CA THR A 133 12.76 -11.51 -0.85
C THR A 133 13.74 -10.43 -0.36
N ALA A 134 14.60 -9.88 -1.24
CA ALA A 134 15.47 -8.78 -0.89
C ALA A 134 14.67 -7.49 -0.53
N ASN A 135 13.60 -7.21 -1.26
CA ASN A 135 12.71 -6.08 -0.98
C ASN A 135 11.95 -6.27 0.35
N GLU A 136 11.49 -7.50 0.63
CA GLU A 136 10.87 -7.84 1.93
C GLU A 136 11.82 -7.54 3.08
N GLN A 137 13.07 -8.01 3.00
CA GLN A 137 14.08 -7.77 4.03
C GLN A 137 14.35 -6.28 4.23
N LYS A 138 14.48 -5.51 3.15
CA LYS A 138 14.67 -4.06 3.22
C LYS A 138 13.49 -3.36 3.89
N LEU A 139 12.26 -3.70 3.51
CA LEU A 139 11.06 -3.10 4.10
C LEU A 139 10.93 -3.44 5.59
N ARG A 140 11.26 -4.67 5.98
CA ARG A 140 11.34 -5.07 7.39
C ARG A 140 12.37 -4.25 8.17
N GLN A 141 13.57 -4.05 7.61
CA GLN A 141 14.61 -3.19 8.21
C GLN A 141 14.13 -1.75 8.36
N THR A 142 13.45 -1.22 7.35
CA THR A 142 12.85 0.12 7.40
C THR A 142 11.82 0.22 8.52
N LEU A 143 10.91 -0.75 8.64
CA LEU A 143 9.93 -0.81 9.74
C LEU A 143 10.62 -0.86 11.11
N CYS A 144 11.65 -1.68 11.28
CA CYS A 144 12.43 -1.72 12.51
C CYS A 144 13.03 -0.35 12.86
N THR A 145 13.62 0.32 11.87
CA THR A 145 14.23 1.64 12.06
C THR A 145 13.18 2.72 12.39
N MET A 146 12.03 2.71 11.71
CA MET A 146 10.91 3.63 11.99
C MET A 146 10.38 3.49 13.42
N LEU A 147 10.41 2.26 13.98
CA LEU A 147 9.98 1.96 15.33
C LEU A 147 11.10 2.16 16.41
N GLY A 148 12.27 2.64 15.99
CA GLY A 148 13.41 2.86 16.89
C GLY A 148 14.15 1.57 17.30
N TRP A 149 13.89 0.46 16.61
CA TRP A 149 14.59 -0.80 16.82
C TRP A 149 15.89 -0.85 16.01
N LYS A 150 16.75 -1.82 16.33
CA LYS A 150 17.93 -2.07 15.50
C LYS A 150 17.50 -2.55 14.12
N TYR A 151 18.20 -2.12 13.06
CA TYR A 151 17.89 -2.46 11.68
C TYR A 151 17.89 -3.99 11.39
N ASP A 152 18.68 -4.74 12.17
CA ASP A 152 18.82 -6.20 12.09
C ASP A 152 17.90 -6.95 13.06
N ALA A 153 17.02 -6.26 13.75
CA ALA A 153 16.03 -6.89 14.62
C ALA A 153 15.08 -7.79 13.79
N VAL A 154 14.69 -8.92 14.39
CA VAL A 154 13.77 -9.88 13.77
C VAL A 154 12.49 -9.95 14.64
N PRO A 155 11.66 -8.89 14.64
CA PRO A 155 10.40 -8.92 15.36
C PRO A 155 9.40 -9.84 14.67
N GLU A 156 8.49 -10.40 15.42
CA GLU A 156 7.29 -11.03 14.89
C GLU A 156 6.34 -9.93 14.40
N ILE A 157 6.18 -9.82 13.07
CA ILE A 157 5.22 -8.91 12.45
C ILE A 157 3.88 -9.64 12.32
N ARG A 158 2.92 -9.27 13.17
CA ARG A 158 1.58 -9.84 13.17
C ARG A 158 0.82 -9.50 11.90
N ASP A 159 -0.26 -10.24 11.64
CA ASP A 159 -1.12 -9.96 10.50
C ASP A 159 -1.88 -8.64 10.67
N VAL A 160 -2.11 -7.98 9.54
CA VAL A 160 -3.03 -6.84 9.47
C VAL A 160 -4.45 -7.38 9.71
N PRO A 161 -5.26 -6.72 10.55
CA PRO A 161 -6.65 -7.12 10.73
C PRO A 161 -7.41 -7.17 9.41
N ALA A 162 -8.35 -8.10 9.28
CA ALA A 162 -9.25 -8.13 8.14
C ALA A 162 -10.10 -6.85 8.10
N ALA A 163 -10.46 -6.42 6.89
CA ALA A 163 -11.30 -5.24 6.71
C ALA A 163 -12.69 -5.47 7.34
N ASP A 164 -13.02 -4.62 8.31
CA ASP A 164 -14.34 -4.65 8.96
C ASP A 164 -15.39 -3.94 8.08
N LEU A 165 -16.18 -4.72 7.39
CA LEU A 165 -17.21 -4.20 6.48
C LEU A 165 -18.26 -3.33 7.21
N ALA A 166 -18.53 -3.57 8.50
CA ALA A 166 -19.48 -2.77 9.27
C ALA A 166 -19.01 -1.31 9.45
N ARG A 167 -17.70 -1.05 9.45
CA ARG A 167 -17.16 0.32 9.49
C ARG A 167 -17.58 1.14 8.26
N ILE A 168 -17.71 0.51 7.09
CA ILE A 168 -18.08 1.19 5.84
C ILE A 168 -19.49 1.79 5.94
N ASP A 169 -20.40 1.11 6.62
CA ASP A 169 -21.77 1.59 6.81
C ASP A 169 -21.81 2.82 7.72
N GLY A 170 -20.81 3.02 8.56
CA GLY A 170 -20.63 4.21 9.40
C GLY A 170 -19.96 5.39 8.69
N MET A 171 -19.27 5.18 7.57
CA MET A 171 -18.58 6.21 6.80
C MET A 171 -19.60 7.06 6.02
N ASN A 172 -19.55 8.37 6.19
CA ASN A 172 -20.45 9.28 5.49
C ASN A 172 -19.74 10.61 5.22
N PRO A 173 -19.27 10.86 3.98
CA PRO A 173 -18.52 12.07 3.63
C PRO A 173 -19.25 13.36 4.01
N GLU A 174 -20.57 13.43 3.89
CA GLU A 174 -21.33 14.63 4.22
C GLU A 174 -21.38 14.92 5.73
N LYS A 175 -21.41 13.86 6.56
CA LYS A 175 -21.35 14.00 8.01
C LYS A 175 -19.92 14.25 8.51
N ASP A 176 -18.95 13.58 7.89
CA ASP A 176 -17.55 13.61 8.31
C ASP A 176 -16.80 14.85 7.80
N LYS A 177 -17.38 15.53 6.79
CA LYS A 177 -16.84 16.72 6.13
C LYS A 177 -16.40 17.79 7.13
N GLN A 178 -17.26 18.16 8.06
CA GLN A 178 -16.95 19.21 9.03
C GLN A 178 -15.78 18.80 9.93
N ALA A 179 -15.80 17.56 10.43
CA ALA A 179 -14.71 17.04 11.25
C ALA A 179 -13.37 16.98 10.48
N ALA A 180 -13.40 16.55 9.21
CA ALA A 180 -12.21 16.51 8.37
C ALA A 180 -11.64 17.92 8.11
N GLN A 181 -12.49 18.92 7.90
CA GLN A 181 -12.06 20.32 7.73
C GLN A 181 -11.48 20.89 9.03
N ASP A 182 -12.15 20.68 10.16
CA ASP A 182 -11.75 21.24 11.46
C ASP A 182 -10.49 20.57 12.01
N ASN A 183 -10.27 19.30 11.69
CA ASN A 183 -9.07 18.55 12.10
C ASN A 183 -7.88 18.77 11.17
N ASN A 184 -8.09 19.22 9.93
CA ASN A 184 -7.01 19.33 8.95
C ASN A 184 -5.88 20.25 9.43
N PHE A 185 -4.67 19.74 9.49
CA PHE A 185 -3.52 20.43 10.06
C PHE A 185 -3.19 21.73 9.32
N THR A 186 -3.30 21.75 7.99
CA THR A 186 -3.05 22.93 7.16
C THR A 186 -4.10 23.99 7.41
N ILE A 187 -5.38 23.62 7.43
CA ILE A 187 -6.48 24.57 7.70
C ILE A 187 -6.37 25.13 9.11
N ARG A 188 -6.12 24.30 10.12
CA ARG A 188 -5.91 24.75 11.51
C ARG A 188 -4.77 25.76 11.62
N TYR A 189 -3.64 25.47 10.96
CA TYR A 189 -2.50 26.38 10.92
C TYR A 189 -2.88 27.72 10.27
N ASN A 190 -3.54 27.68 9.10
CA ASN A 190 -3.92 28.86 8.35
C ASN A 190 -4.99 29.70 9.08
N VAL A 191 -5.89 29.07 9.84
CA VAL A 191 -6.87 29.78 10.69
C VAL A 191 -6.15 30.56 11.80
N LEU A 192 -5.17 29.94 12.49
CA LEU A 192 -4.38 30.67 13.50
C LEU A 192 -3.52 31.79 12.89
N ASP A 193 -3.01 31.59 11.67
CA ASP A 193 -2.28 32.63 10.95
C ASP A 193 -3.21 33.81 10.56
N LEU A 194 -4.45 33.48 10.19
CA LEU A 194 -5.47 34.51 9.86
C LEU A 194 -5.79 35.43 11.05
N ASP A 195 -5.87 34.88 12.26
CA ASP A 195 -6.12 35.62 13.49
C ASP A 195 -4.98 36.60 13.82
N ASN A 196 -3.78 36.39 13.29
CA ASN A 196 -2.62 37.26 13.46
C ASN A 196 -2.50 38.32 12.37
N LYS A 197 -3.40 38.36 11.36
CA LYS A 197 -3.38 39.33 10.25
C LYS A 197 -4.36 40.51 10.52
N ASP A 198 -4.02 41.66 9.98
CA ASP A 198 -4.95 42.81 9.97
C ASP A 198 -6.14 42.52 9.04
N ALA A 199 -7.35 42.51 9.57
CA ALA A 199 -8.58 42.21 8.85
C ALA A 199 -8.84 43.07 7.59
N GLY A 200 -8.23 44.25 7.51
CA GLY A 200 -8.29 45.15 6.35
C GLY A 200 -7.23 44.85 5.28
N SER A 201 -6.26 43.99 5.57
CA SER A 201 -5.12 43.76 4.69
C SER A 201 -5.46 42.85 3.50
N VAL A 202 -4.68 42.94 2.44
CA VAL A 202 -4.77 42.06 1.27
C VAL A 202 -4.35 40.63 1.66
N GLU A 203 -3.38 40.49 2.56
CA GLU A 203 -2.90 39.24 3.10
C GLU A 203 -4.01 38.47 3.82
N TYR A 204 -4.79 39.18 4.67
CA TYR A 204 -5.96 38.60 5.34
C TYR A 204 -6.99 38.06 4.35
N GLN A 205 -7.34 38.87 3.34
CA GLN A 205 -8.33 38.48 2.33
C GLN A 205 -7.85 37.31 1.48
N ASN A 206 -6.57 37.26 1.13
CA ASN A 206 -5.99 36.14 0.38
C ASN A 206 -6.00 34.88 1.21
N LEU A 207 -5.55 34.90 2.46
CA LEU A 207 -5.53 33.75 3.35
C LEU A 207 -6.95 33.23 3.63
N GLN A 208 -7.92 34.12 3.78
CA GLN A 208 -9.33 33.73 3.92
C GLN A 208 -9.85 32.99 2.68
N ARG A 209 -9.45 33.39 1.46
CA ARG A 209 -9.79 32.67 0.21
C ARG A 209 -9.10 31.31 0.17
N THR A 210 -7.83 31.25 0.53
CA THR A 210 -7.06 30.00 0.63
C THR A 210 -7.73 29.01 1.57
N ILE A 211 -8.08 29.42 2.79
CA ILE A 211 -8.78 28.56 3.76
C ILE A 211 -10.11 28.04 3.19
N LYS A 212 -10.85 28.89 2.48
CA LYS A 212 -12.09 28.46 1.83
C LYS A 212 -11.84 27.40 0.76
N GLN A 213 -10.84 27.61 -0.08
CA GLN A 213 -10.44 26.66 -1.12
C GLN A 213 -9.97 25.33 -0.52
N GLU A 214 -9.15 25.38 0.52
CA GLU A 214 -8.67 24.20 1.25
C GLU A 214 -9.84 23.38 1.84
N LYS A 215 -10.85 24.04 2.41
CA LYS A 215 -12.07 23.39 2.91
C LYS A 215 -12.84 22.67 1.81
N GLU A 216 -12.95 23.27 0.61
CA GLU A 216 -13.58 22.61 -0.54
C GLU A 216 -12.76 21.43 -1.04
N GLU A 217 -11.44 21.57 -1.05
CA GLU A 217 -10.52 20.48 -1.45
C GLU A 217 -10.61 19.29 -0.49
N VAL A 218 -10.63 19.53 0.84
CA VAL A 218 -10.86 18.47 1.84
C VAL A 218 -12.19 17.76 1.57
N SER A 219 -13.25 18.52 1.30
CA SER A 219 -14.58 17.97 1.04
C SER A 219 -14.60 17.06 -0.18
N SER A 220 -14.04 17.56 -1.29
CA SER A 220 -13.94 16.78 -2.54
C SER A 220 -13.09 15.52 -2.38
N SER A 221 -11.94 15.67 -1.72
CA SER A 221 -11.04 14.54 -1.47
C SER A 221 -11.68 13.48 -0.60
N LEU A 222 -12.44 13.88 0.43
CA LEU A 222 -13.14 12.92 1.30
C LEU A 222 -14.19 12.09 0.53
N VAL A 223 -14.93 12.73 -0.40
CA VAL A 223 -15.85 12.01 -1.30
C VAL A 223 -15.10 11.01 -2.18
N ASN A 224 -13.95 11.42 -2.74
CA ASN A 224 -13.13 10.55 -3.57
C ASN A 224 -12.59 9.34 -2.78
N LEU A 225 -12.12 9.56 -1.56
CA LEU A 225 -11.65 8.49 -0.67
C LEU A 225 -12.78 7.51 -0.30
N TYR A 226 -13.98 8.02 -0.05
CA TYR A 226 -15.14 7.14 0.18
C TYR A 226 -15.49 6.31 -1.05
N ASN A 227 -15.45 6.90 -2.24
CA ASN A 227 -15.68 6.18 -3.49
C ASN A 227 -14.62 5.09 -3.71
N ASP A 228 -13.35 5.36 -3.35
CA ASP A 228 -12.30 4.33 -3.39
C ASP A 228 -12.60 3.18 -2.43
N VAL A 229 -13.05 3.44 -1.20
CA VAL A 229 -13.50 2.40 -0.26
C VAL A 229 -14.60 1.55 -0.87
N LEU A 230 -15.62 2.17 -1.49
CA LEU A 230 -16.72 1.43 -2.15
C LEU A 230 -16.21 0.60 -3.33
N GLN A 231 -15.28 1.13 -4.11
CA GLN A 231 -14.63 0.40 -5.20
C GLN A 231 -13.87 -0.82 -4.67
N LYS A 232 -13.00 -0.65 -3.66
CA LYS A 232 -12.23 -1.74 -3.06
C LYS A 232 -13.12 -2.81 -2.44
N ARG A 233 -14.24 -2.43 -1.83
CA ARG A 233 -15.25 -3.38 -1.36
C ARG A 233 -15.81 -4.23 -2.50
N ASN A 234 -16.15 -3.63 -3.63
CA ASN A 234 -16.67 -4.34 -4.80
C ASN A 234 -15.60 -5.25 -5.43
N GLU A 235 -14.35 -4.78 -5.51
CA GLU A 235 -13.21 -5.57 -5.99
C GLU A 235 -13.00 -6.82 -5.11
N LEU A 236 -13.03 -6.67 -3.78
CA LEU A 236 -12.95 -7.79 -2.84
C LEU A 236 -14.12 -8.78 -3.01
N GLN A 237 -15.33 -8.28 -3.19
CA GLN A 237 -16.50 -9.11 -3.41
C GLN A 237 -16.39 -9.92 -4.71
N THR A 238 -15.88 -9.30 -5.77
CA THR A 238 -15.60 -9.97 -7.04
C THR A 238 -14.50 -11.03 -6.89
N ALA A 239 -13.44 -10.72 -6.15
CA ALA A 239 -12.36 -11.68 -5.87
C ALA A 239 -12.87 -12.89 -5.08
N LYS A 240 -13.73 -12.68 -4.06
CA LYS A 240 -14.38 -13.76 -3.30
C LYS A 240 -15.25 -14.66 -4.19
N ALA A 241 -16.05 -14.07 -5.07
CA ALA A 241 -16.88 -14.84 -6.01
C ALA A 241 -16.01 -15.67 -6.99
N ALA A 242 -14.91 -15.09 -7.49
CA ALA A 242 -13.96 -15.79 -8.35
C ALA A 242 -13.25 -16.93 -7.62
N TYR A 243 -12.91 -16.76 -6.34
CA TYR A 243 -12.33 -17.81 -5.51
C TYR A 243 -13.30 -18.98 -5.30
N GLU A 244 -14.56 -18.73 -4.97
CA GLU A 244 -15.57 -19.79 -4.80
C GLU A 244 -15.81 -20.58 -6.10
N LEU A 245 -15.83 -19.90 -7.24
CA LEU A 245 -15.90 -20.57 -8.54
C LEU A 245 -14.68 -21.48 -8.76
N GLU A 246 -13.48 -20.98 -8.47
CA GLU A 246 -12.25 -21.73 -8.67
C GLU A 246 -12.14 -22.93 -7.71
N LYS A 247 -12.67 -22.80 -6.50
CA LYS A 247 -12.80 -23.89 -5.53
C LYS A 247 -13.67 -25.02 -6.06
N THR A 248 -14.81 -24.70 -6.67
CA THR A 248 -15.68 -25.70 -7.32
C THR A 248 -14.97 -26.41 -8.47
N LYS A 249 -14.17 -25.69 -9.26
CA LYS A 249 -13.34 -26.30 -10.33
C LYS A 249 -12.27 -27.21 -9.74
N MET A 250 -11.63 -26.80 -8.64
CA MET A 250 -10.63 -27.62 -7.95
C MET A 250 -11.23 -28.92 -7.42
N GLU A 251 -12.41 -28.90 -6.82
CA GLU A 251 -13.13 -30.10 -6.38
C GLU A 251 -13.44 -31.05 -7.55
N THR A 252 -13.71 -30.49 -8.72
CA THR A 252 -13.92 -31.28 -9.95
C THR A 252 -12.60 -31.87 -10.45
N ALA A 253 -11.53 -31.08 -10.43
CA ALA A 253 -10.20 -31.54 -10.82
C ALA A 253 -9.66 -32.65 -9.86
N GLU A 254 -9.93 -32.52 -8.57
CA GLU A 254 -9.60 -33.54 -7.57
C GLU A 254 -10.25 -34.87 -7.90
N ARG A 255 -11.57 -34.89 -8.17
CA ARG A 255 -12.31 -36.10 -8.58
C ARG A 255 -11.75 -36.70 -9.87
N LYS A 256 -11.46 -35.88 -10.87
CA LYS A 256 -10.87 -36.31 -12.13
C LYS A 256 -9.47 -36.91 -11.94
N TRP A 257 -8.68 -36.31 -11.06
CA TRP A 257 -7.35 -36.81 -10.71
C TRP A 257 -7.43 -38.19 -10.03
N GLN A 258 -8.32 -38.36 -9.06
CA GLN A 258 -8.54 -39.63 -8.37
C GLN A 258 -9.01 -40.74 -9.33
N LEU A 259 -9.79 -40.37 -10.35
CA LEU A 259 -10.23 -41.28 -11.42
C LEU A 259 -9.18 -41.51 -12.52
N GLY A 260 -8.02 -40.85 -12.44
CA GLY A 260 -6.99 -40.92 -13.44
C GLY A 260 -7.33 -40.29 -14.80
N THR A 261 -8.36 -39.44 -14.87
CA THR A 261 -8.84 -38.82 -16.13
C THR A 261 -8.12 -37.54 -16.49
N ILE A 262 -7.36 -36.96 -15.57
CA ILE A 262 -6.46 -35.81 -15.84
C ILE A 262 -5.02 -36.15 -15.42
N GLY A 263 -4.05 -35.51 -16.10
CA GLY A 263 -2.64 -35.67 -15.79
C GLY A 263 -2.20 -34.80 -14.60
N ARG A 264 -1.03 -35.14 -14.04
CA ARG A 264 -0.42 -34.42 -12.90
C ARG A 264 -0.28 -32.94 -13.18
N LEU A 265 0.15 -32.54 -14.38
CA LEU A 265 0.37 -31.16 -14.73
C LEU A 265 -0.94 -30.36 -14.74
N GLU A 266 -2.02 -30.92 -15.30
CA GLU A 266 -3.34 -30.29 -15.31
C GLU A 266 -3.88 -30.10 -13.89
N TYR A 267 -3.70 -31.11 -13.02
CA TYR A 267 -4.06 -31.02 -11.62
C TYR A 267 -3.28 -29.90 -10.90
N MET A 268 -1.95 -29.82 -11.11
CA MET A 268 -1.11 -28.75 -10.53
C MET A 268 -1.47 -27.36 -11.08
N GLN A 269 -1.87 -27.24 -12.33
CA GLN A 269 -2.37 -25.99 -12.90
C GLN A 269 -3.64 -25.52 -12.17
N GLN A 270 -4.56 -26.45 -11.88
CA GLN A 270 -5.77 -26.11 -11.16
C GLN A 270 -5.49 -25.73 -9.69
N GLN A 271 -4.54 -26.40 -9.03
CA GLN A 271 -4.07 -26.02 -7.70
C GLN A 271 -3.48 -24.61 -7.68
N ASN A 272 -2.61 -24.30 -8.65
CA ASN A 272 -2.01 -22.95 -8.77
C ASN A 272 -3.08 -21.88 -9.07
N SER A 273 -4.08 -22.21 -9.89
CA SER A 273 -5.19 -21.29 -10.19
C SER A 273 -6.00 -20.98 -8.92
N LEU A 274 -6.36 -22.01 -8.14
CA LEU A 274 -7.03 -21.82 -6.85
C LEU A 274 -6.19 -20.97 -5.89
N LYS A 275 -4.89 -21.25 -5.78
CA LYS A 275 -3.98 -20.48 -4.92
C LYS A 275 -3.90 -19.00 -5.33
N THR A 276 -3.83 -18.74 -6.62
CA THR A 276 -3.86 -17.38 -7.17
C THR A 276 -5.14 -16.63 -6.78
N LYS A 277 -6.30 -17.30 -6.83
CA LYS A 277 -7.58 -16.69 -6.42
C LYS A 277 -7.67 -16.48 -4.90
N GLU A 278 -7.14 -17.41 -4.10
CA GLU A 278 -7.02 -17.23 -2.65
C GLU A 278 -6.20 -15.98 -2.32
N ILE A 279 -5.05 -15.83 -2.94
CA ILE A 279 -4.16 -14.67 -2.75
C ILE A 279 -4.85 -13.38 -3.21
N ALA A 280 -5.59 -13.40 -4.32
CA ALA A 280 -6.36 -12.24 -4.78
C ALA A 280 -7.40 -11.78 -3.75
N VAL A 281 -8.04 -12.70 -3.03
CA VAL A 281 -8.96 -12.34 -1.92
C VAL A 281 -8.20 -11.67 -0.78
N LYS A 282 -7.06 -12.22 -0.34
CA LYS A 282 -6.23 -11.65 0.72
C LYS A 282 -5.71 -10.25 0.33
N THR A 283 -5.28 -10.09 -0.91
CA THR A 283 -4.84 -8.81 -1.47
C THR A 283 -5.96 -7.77 -1.52
N GLY A 284 -7.16 -8.20 -1.94
CA GLY A 284 -8.34 -7.35 -1.96
C GLY A 284 -8.78 -6.90 -0.56
N ASP A 285 -8.65 -7.77 0.43
CA ASP A 285 -8.95 -7.45 1.83
C ASP A 285 -7.96 -6.40 2.38
N LEU A 286 -6.65 -6.58 2.13
CA LEU A 286 -5.64 -5.58 2.48
C LEU A 286 -5.86 -4.23 1.79
N ALA A 287 -6.23 -4.24 0.51
CA ALA A 287 -6.50 -3.02 -0.25
C ALA A 287 -7.73 -2.27 0.29
N LEU A 288 -8.78 -3.00 0.67
CA LEU A 288 -9.96 -2.42 1.31
C LEU A 288 -9.61 -1.84 2.68
N PHE A 289 -8.88 -2.60 3.50
CA PHE A 289 -8.41 -2.11 4.80
C PHE A 289 -7.61 -0.82 4.65
N GLN A 290 -6.68 -0.76 3.69
CA GLN A 290 -5.88 0.44 3.41
C GLN A 290 -6.76 1.64 3.01
N ALA A 291 -7.73 1.44 2.13
CA ALA A 291 -8.63 2.51 1.71
C ALA A 291 -9.44 3.06 2.89
N MET A 292 -9.93 2.18 3.76
CA MET A 292 -10.67 2.57 4.98
C MET A 292 -9.80 3.36 5.94
N GLU A 293 -8.56 2.94 6.19
CA GLU A 293 -7.63 3.66 7.04
C GLU A 293 -7.25 5.03 6.44
N THR A 294 -7.10 5.11 5.11
CA THR A 294 -6.82 6.38 4.43
C THR A 294 -7.99 7.38 4.59
N TYR A 295 -9.22 6.89 4.50
CA TYR A 295 -10.40 7.71 4.77
C TYR A 295 -10.41 8.21 6.23
N ASP A 296 -10.19 7.33 7.20
CA ASP A 296 -10.16 7.69 8.62
C ASP A 296 -9.04 8.68 8.95
N TRP A 297 -7.87 8.53 8.33
CA TRP A 297 -6.79 9.51 8.46
C TRP A 297 -7.15 10.87 7.89
N ALA A 298 -7.90 10.91 6.78
CA ALA A 298 -8.40 12.16 6.22
C ALA A 298 -9.38 12.86 7.17
N VAL A 299 -10.29 12.11 7.80
CA VAL A 299 -11.21 12.64 8.82
C VAL A 299 -10.47 13.14 10.07
N LYS A 300 -9.37 12.48 10.46
CA LYS A 300 -8.48 12.90 11.56
C LYS A 300 -7.58 14.08 11.23
N GLY A 301 -7.65 14.60 10.00
CA GLY A 301 -6.92 15.79 9.56
C GLY A 301 -5.63 15.52 8.79
N ASN A 302 -5.22 14.27 8.62
CA ASN A 302 -4.02 13.89 7.87
C ASN A 302 -4.36 13.74 6.37
N LEU A 303 -4.89 14.80 5.78
CA LEU A 303 -5.11 14.93 4.34
C LEU A 303 -4.21 16.04 3.81
N LYS A 304 -3.33 15.70 2.88
CA LYS A 304 -2.47 16.68 2.22
C LYS A 304 -3.29 17.45 1.20
N LEU A 305 -3.15 18.76 1.24
CA LEU A 305 -3.79 19.69 0.29
C LEU A 305 -2.77 20.10 -0.78
N SER A 306 -3.26 20.32 -2.01
CA SER A 306 -2.44 20.87 -3.09
C SER A 306 -2.03 22.32 -2.73
N GLN A 307 -0.74 22.61 -2.80
CA GLN A 307 -0.20 23.97 -2.62
C GLN A 307 -0.30 24.75 -3.92
#